data_e70fecc6574d82345b64ecb30e5db9c1
#
_entry.id   e70fecc6574d82345b64ecb30e5db9c1
#
_cell.length_a   1.000
_cell.length_b   1.000
_cell.length_c   1.000
_cell.angle_alpha   90.00
_cell.angle_beta   90.00
_cell.angle_gamma   90.00
#
_symmetry.space_group_name_H-M   'P 1'
#
loop_
_entity.id
_entity.type
_entity.pdbx_description
1 polymer ?
#
loop_
_entity_poly.entity_id
_entity_poly.type
_entity_poly.pdbx_seq_one_letter_code
_entity_poly.pdbx_strand_id
1 'polypeptide(L)'
;MRFFHRWQTILIGLLTAITFSASGQNVRLSDAAEISLLTCSPSDEEAYTLYGHTAIRVRDPHPASDSMRPIDFVFNYGLFDFSKPNFIYRFARGETDYMLGGNDFEQFLAAYRARGSEVCEQTLALDSAERQRLLDALVENALPENRTYRYNFFFDNCATRPAVMIERAVNGSIAYEERREVETFRDLINGCTRRHPWLTFGCDLVVGAPADRPMHLRESFFIPERLRESFDGAWIITPDGSKRRLVSSTRLLSERTAPEIVPDFFTPLVCSLLLFIVVALLTLIEVRREASFRWLDFLLFFVAGLAGCVLAFLAFFSVHPAMWPNVTFLWLHPLHLIGAVCMAVKRCKRLSYVYHLLTFAALLAAGVGYVIVPQHFNAAFFPLMLTLLVRSGRYLTRRKKIRFE
;
A
#
# COMPACT_ATOMS: atom_id res chain seq x y z
N MET A 1 -21.91 -11.60 -5.33
CA MET A 1 -22.79 -11.35 -4.16
C MET A 1 -22.72 -12.41 -3.04
N ARG A 2 -21.95 -13.49 -3.18
CA ARG A 2 -21.74 -14.50 -2.10
C ARG A 2 -20.49 -14.28 -1.24
N PHE A 3 -19.63 -13.32 -1.57
CA PHE A 3 -18.40 -12.99 -0.83
C PHE A 3 -18.62 -12.13 0.41
N PHE A 4 -19.65 -11.29 0.44
CA PHE A 4 -19.88 -10.35 1.54
C PHE A 4 -20.42 -10.97 2.85
N HIS A 5 -20.99 -12.18 2.82
CA HIS A 5 -21.64 -12.77 4.02
C HIS A 5 -20.71 -13.58 4.92
N ARG A 6 -19.52 -13.95 4.47
CA ARG A 6 -18.57 -14.75 5.28
C ARG A 6 -17.73 -13.93 6.25
N TRP A 7 -17.66 -12.61 6.04
CA TRP A 7 -16.82 -11.69 6.82
C TRP A 7 -17.52 -11.08 8.03
N GLN A 8 -18.84 -11.01 8.03
CA GLN A 8 -19.59 -10.52 9.18
C GLN A 8 -19.44 -11.41 10.43
N THR A 9 -19.20 -12.71 10.25
CA THR A 9 -19.05 -13.67 11.36
C THR A 9 -17.64 -13.66 11.97
N ILE A 10 -16.61 -13.25 11.25
CA ILE A 10 -15.23 -13.16 11.78
C ILE A 10 -14.98 -11.82 12.50
N LEU A 11 -15.61 -10.73 12.03
CA LEU A 11 -15.47 -9.41 12.67
C LEU A 11 -16.26 -9.28 13.98
N ILE A 12 -17.36 -10.03 14.16
CA ILE A 12 -18.17 -10.02 15.39
C ILE A 12 -17.47 -10.80 16.52
N GLY A 13 -16.60 -11.78 16.19
CA GLY A 13 -15.77 -12.49 17.17
C GLY A 13 -14.59 -11.68 17.70
N LEU A 14 -14.23 -10.56 17.06
CA LEU A 14 -13.07 -9.72 17.41
C LEU A 14 -13.41 -8.58 18.41
N LEU A 15 -14.67 -8.46 18.77
CA LEU A 15 -15.17 -7.50 19.79
C LEU A 15 -15.40 -8.12 21.16
N THR A 16 -14.78 -9.27 21.47
CA THR A 16 -14.56 -9.60 22.86
C THR A 16 -13.58 -8.56 23.39
N ALA A 17 -14.18 -7.44 23.82
CA ALA A 17 -13.52 -6.46 24.65
C ALA A 17 -12.66 -7.20 25.65
N ILE A 18 -11.34 -6.98 25.58
CA ILE A 18 -10.54 -7.15 26.76
C ILE A 18 -11.16 -6.17 27.77
N THR A 19 -12.04 -6.64 28.59
CA THR A 19 -12.18 -6.10 29.91
C THR A 19 -10.88 -6.46 30.65
N PHE A 20 -9.75 -5.87 30.27
CA PHE A 20 -8.83 -5.45 31.29
C PHE A 20 -9.69 -4.53 32.15
N SER A 21 -10.27 -5.12 33.21
CA SER A 21 -11.03 -4.39 34.19
C SER A 21 -10.24 -3.14 34.48
N ALA A 22 -10.91 -2.00 34.43
CA ALA A 22 -10.41 -0.70 34.87
C ALA A 22 -10.22 -0.64 36.41
N SER A 23 -9.88 -1.75 37.03
CA SER A 23 -9.22 -1.81 38.32
C SER A 23 -7.72 -1.69 38.02
N GLY A 24 -7.13 -0.55 38.34
CA GLY A 24 -5.74 -0.18 38.12
C GLY A 24 -4.70 -1.13 38.73
N GLN A 25 -4.72 -2.40 38.34
CA GLN A 25 -3.70 -3.36 38.68
C GLN A 25 -2.61 -3.25 37.63
N ASN A 26 -1.50 -2.62 38.01
CA ASN A 26 -0.24 -2.69 37.25
C ASN A 26 0.14 -4.17 37.09
N VAL A 27 -0.05 -4.70 35.88
CA VAL A 27 0.39 -6.05 35.54
C VAL A 27 1.92 -6.06 35.63
N ARG A 28 2.47 -6.80 36.58
CA ARG A 28 3.93 -6.96 36.67
C ARG A 28 4.35 -8.27 36.03
N LEU A 29 5.26 -8.16 35.08
CA LEU A 29 5.86 -9.33 34.42
C LEU A 29 6.82 -10.04 35.37
N SER A 30 6.84 -11.37 35.28
CA SER A 30 7.86 -12.20 35.93
C SER A 30 9.19 -12.15 35.18
N ASP A 31 10.24 -12.71 35.80
CA ASP A 31 11.52 -12.89 35.12
C ASP A 31 11.45 -13.88 33.95
N ALA A 32 10.47 -14.78 33.96
CA ALA A 32 10.20 -15.75 32.90
C ALA A 32 9.42 -15.17 31.71
N ALA A 33 9.01 -13.89 31.78
CA ALA A 33 8.28 -13.26 30.71
C ALA A 33 9.14 -13.08 29.45
N GLU A 34 8.52 -13.25 28.30
CA GLU A 34 9.11 -13.03 26.98
C GLU A 34 8.26 -12.05 26.19
N ILE A 35 8.91 -11.17 25.44
CA ILE A 35 8.24 -10.32 24.44
C ILE A 35 8.86 -10.61 23.08
N SER A 36 8.00 -10.82 22.09
CA SER A 36 8.40 -11.21 20.74
C SER A 36 7.78 -10.32 19.69
N LEU A 37 8.52 -10.08 18.61
CA LEU A 37 7.98 -9.56 17.36
C LEU A 37 7.45 -10.73 16.53
N LEU A 38 6.19 -10.68 16.14
CA LEU A 38 5.58 -11.62 15.21
C LEU A 38 5.53 -10.98 13.83
N THR A 39 6.03 -11.71 12.83
CA THR A 39 5.92 -11.31 11.42
C THR A 39 5.16 -12.36 10.66
N CYS A 40 4.06 -11.94 10.03
CA CYS A 40 3.22 -12.78 9.20
C CYS A 40 3.49 -12.49 7.72
N SER A 41 3.74 -13.54 6.94
CA SER A 41 4.01 -13.41 5.51
C SER A 41 2.81 -12.83 4.75
N PRO A 42 3.07 -12.23 3.57
CA PRO A 42 2.01 -11.82 2.65
C PRO A 42 1.02 -12.94 2.33
N SER A 43 -0.25 -12.58 2.18
CA SER A 43 -1.34 -13.43 1.74
C SER A 43 -2.06 -12.79 0.55
N ASP A 44 -2.56 -13.60 -0.37
CA ASP A 44 -3.22 -13.14 -1.59
C ASP A 44 -4.76 -13.01 -1.44
N GLU A 45 -5.29 -13.02 -0.20
CA GLU A 45 -6.74 -12.94 0.04
C GLU A 45 -7.30 -11.55 -0.27
N GLU A 46 -6.58 -10.51 0.15
CA GLU A 46 -7.02 -9.11 0.01
C GLU A 46 -5.81 -8.21 -0.32
N ALA A 47 -6.07 -7.07 -0.98
CA ALA A 47 -5.01 -6.17 -1.42
C ALA A 47 -4.11 -5.67 -0.27
N TYR A 48 -4.66 -5.47 0.92
CA TYR A 48 -3.88 -5.03 2.09
C TYR A 48 -3.07 -6.15 2.74
N THR A 49 -3.44 -7.43 2.53
CA THR A 49 -2.68 -8.56 3.08
C THR A 49 -1.42 -8.90 2.28
N LEU A 50 -1.28 -8.32 1.08
CA LEU A 50 -0.10 -8.50 0.21
C LEU A 50 1.20 -7.94 0.81
N TYR A 51 1.11 -7.11 1.82
CA TYR A 51 2.28 -6.49 2.46
C TYR A 51 2.74 -7.25 3.71
N GLY A 52 1.99 -8.29 4.13
CA GLY A 52 2.24 -8.98 5.39
C GLY A 52 1.70 -8.21 6.60
N HIS A 53 2.06 -8.66 7.79
CA HIS A 53 1.64 -8.04 9.05
C HIS A 53 2.68 -8.18 10.14
N THR A 54 2.71 -7.25 11.10
CA THR A 54 3.55 -7.29 12.27
C THR A 54 2.72 -7.11 13.54
N ALA A 55 3.03 -7.89 14.59
CA ALA A 55 2.39 -7.79 15.89
C ALA A 55 3.41 -7.98 17.02
N ILE A 56 3.06 -7.60 18.25
CA ILE A 56 3.89 -7.81 19.43
C ILE A 56 3.19 -8.85 20.32
N ARG A 57 3.86 -9.97 20.62
CA ARG A 57 3.42 -10.98 21.59
C ARG A 57 4.05 -10.72 22.94
N VAL A 58 3.24 -10.76 23.97
CA VAL A 58 3.67 -10.79 25.39
C VAL A 58 3.28 -12.15 25.96
N ARG A 59 4.25 -12.90 26.44
CA ARG A 59 4.07 -14.21 27.07
C ARG A 59 4.64 -14.16 28.47
N ASP A 60 3.85 -14.48 29.47
CA ASP A 60 4.31 -14.69 30.86
C ASP A 60 3.60 -15.90 31.45
N PRO A 61 4.30 -17.03 31.61
CA PRO A 61 3.70 -18.24 32.16
C PRO A 61 3.37 -18.14 33.64
N HIS A 62 4.03 -17.23 34.38
CA HIS A 62 3.91 -17.08 35.83
C HIS A 62 3.93 -15.60 36.24
N PRO A 63 2.88 -14.82 35.93
CA PRO A 63 2.86 -13.41 36.34
C PRO A 63 3.14 -13.24 37.83
N ALA A 64 3.77 -12.12 38.20
CA ALA A 64 4.23 -11.87 39.56
C ALA A 64 3.11 -11.75 40.62
N SER A 65 1.83 -11.85 40.24
CA SER A 65 0.67 -11.88 41.15
C SER A 65 0.05 -13.27 41.13
N ASP A 66 -0.02 -13.92 42.26
CA ASP A 66 -0.60 -15.27 42.45
C ASP A 66 -2.08 -15.38 42.02
N SER A 67 -2.77 -14.27 41.82
CA SER A 67 -4.15 -14.20 41.36
C SER A 67 -4.30 -14.07 39.84
N MET A 68 -3.20 -13.90 39.07
CA MET A 68 -3.24 -13.72 37.64
C MET A 68 -3.02 -15.03 36.87
N ARG A 69 -3.82 -15.22 35.81
CA ARG A 69 -3.64 -16.32 34.89
C ARG A 69 -2.40 -16.07 34.01
N PRO A 70 -1.77 -17.14 33.46
CA PRO A 70 -0.72 -16.99 32.47
C PRO A 70 -1.14 -16.02 31.37
N ILE A 71 -0.21 -15.17 30.93
CA ILE A 71 -0.42 -14.22 29.85
C ILE A 71 0.18 -14.83 28.57
N ASP A 72 -0.60 -14.87 27.51
CA ASP A 72 -0.11 -15.15 26.14
C ASP A 72 -0.97 -14.37 25.15
N PHE A 73 -0.59 -13.13 24.94
CA PHE A 73 -1.41 -12.13 24.29
C PHE A 73 -0.66 -11.41 23.17
N VAL A 74 -1.37 -11.10 22.07
CA VAL A 74 -0.82 -10.44 20.89
C VAL A 74 -1.46 -9.07 20.71
N PHE A 75 -0.63 -8.04 20.70
CA PHE A 75 -1.01 -6.66 20.38
C PHE A 75 -0.89 -6.41 18.89
N ASN A 76 -2.01 -6.02 18.26
CA ASN A 76 -2.13 -5.82 16.82
C ASN A 76 -2.43 -4.36 16.50
N TYR A 77 -1.49 -3.67 15.84
CA TYR A 77 -1.73 -2.38 15.22
C TYR A 77 -2.34 -2.56 13.83
N GLY A 78 -3.15 -1.61 13.39
CA GLY A 78 -3.69 -1.63 12.04
C GLY A 78 -5.08 -2.25 11.92
N LEU A 79 -5.79 -2.44 13.01
CA LEU A 79 -7.19 -2.84 12.97
C LEU A 79 -8.05 -1.67 12.50
N PHE A 80 -9.01 -1.95 11.62
CA PHE A 80 -9.92 -0.94 11.07
C PHE A 80 -11.33 -1.50 10.91
N ASP A 81 -12.31 -0.61 10.82
CA ASP A 81 -13.72 -0.95 10.79
C ASP A 81 -14.36 -0.48 9.48
N PHE A 82 -14.68 -1.42 8.60
CA PHE A 82 -15.37 -1.15 7.33
C PHE A 82 -16.81 -0.65 7.49
N SER A 83 -17.44 -0.85 8.65
CA SER A 83 -18.83 -0.45 8.90
C SER A 83 -18.99 1.05 9.10
N LYS A 84 -17.90 1.77 9.31
CA LYS A 84 -17.96 3.24 9.52
C LYS A 84 -18.49 3.95 8.27
N PRO A 85 -19.35 4.95 8.44
CA PRO A 85 -19.91 5.70 7.32
C PRO A 85 -18.82 6.28 6.40
N ASN A 86 -19.06 6.21 5.10
CA ASN A 86 -18.15 6.73 4.06
C ASN A 86 -16.72 6.14 4.11
N PHE A 87 -16.57 4.90 4.58
CA PHE A 87 -15.25 4.26 4.72
C PHE A 87 -14.41 4.38 3.42
N ILE A 88 -14.95 4.01 2.26
CA ILE A 88 -14.22 4.05 0.97
C ILE A 88 -13.74 5.47 0.65
N TYR A 89 -14.59 6.49 0.87
CA TYR A 89 -14.22 7.88 0.64
C TYR A 89 -13.10 8.34 1.60
N ARG A 90 -13.24 8.03 2.90
CA ARG A 90 -12.20 8.34 3.90
C ARG A 90 -10.89 7.60 3.62
N PHE A 91 -10.97 6.35 3.19
CA PHE A 91 -9.82 5.57 2.77
C PHE A 91 -9.12 6.22 1.57
N ALA A 92 -9.87 6.59 0.52
CA ALA A 92 -9.30 7.26 -0.65
C ALA A 92 -8.68 8.63 -0.30
N ARG A 93 -9.22 9.33 0.72
CA ARG A 93 -8.62 10.56 1.24
C ARG A 93 -7.40 10.34 2.15
N GLY A 94 -7.11 9.10 2.57
CA GLY A 94 -6.08 8.82 3.58
C GLY A 94 -6.48 9.27 4.99
N GLU A 95 -7.77 9.42 5.25
CA GLU A 95 -8.34 9.89 6.53
C GLU A 95 -8.98 8.76 7.34
N THR A 96 -8.57 7.53 7.09
CA THR A 96 -9.07 6.38 7.84
C THR A 96 -8.33 6.24 9.15
N ASP A 97 -9.08 6.14 10.25
CA ASP A 97 -8.54 5.87 11.56
C ASP A 97 -8.46 4.36 11.78
N TYR A 98 -7.32 3.92 12.22
CA TYR A 98 -7.01 2.55 12.61
C TYR A 98 -6.83 2.48 14.12
N MET A 99 -6.79 1.29 14.69
CA MET A 99 -6.64 1.13 16.12
C MET A 99 -5.69 -0.01 16.48
N LEU A 100 -5.16 0.10 17.69
CA LEU A 100 -4.54 -1.02 18.40
C LEU A 100 -5.65 -1.89 19.00
N GLY A 101 -5.53 -3.18 18.82
CA GLY A 101 -6.33 -4.18 19.51
C GLY A 101 -5.49 -5.39 19.83
N GLY A 102 -6.10 -6.49 20.21
CA GLY A 102 -5.35 -7.68 20.51
C GLY A 102 -6.22 -8.93 20.64
N ASN A 103 -5.52 -10.07 20.66
CA ASN A 103 -6.10 -11.41 20.71
C ASN A 103 -5.24 -12.31 21.58
N ASP A 104 -5.82 -13.37 22.11
CA ASP A 104 -5.04 -14.51 22.60
C ASP A 104 -4.16 -15.07 21.47
N PHE A 105 -2.95 -15.48 21.82
CA PHE A 105 -1.96 -15.96 20.84
C PHE A 105 -2.47 -17.14 20.00
N GLU A 106 -3.17 -18.10 20.62
CA GLU A 106 -3.71 -19.27 19.90
C GLU A 106 -4.74 -18.85 18.83
N GLN A 107 -5.59 -17.86 19.13
CA GLN A 107 -6.55 -17.32 18.18
C GLN A 107 -5.85 -16.60 17.04
N PHE A 108 -4.81 -15.80 17.35
CA PHE A 108 -3.99 -15.13 16.37
C PHE A 108 -3.34 -16.14 15.42
N LEU A 109 -2.63 -17.13 15.97
CA LEU A 109 -1.91 -18.13 15.19
C LEU A 109 -2.86 -18.98 14.33
N ALA A 110 -4.01 -19.39 14.88
CA ALA A 110 -5.03 -20.13 14.15
C ALA A 110 -5.57 -19.34 12.93
N ALA A 111 -5.79 -18.03 13.07
CA ALA A 111 -6.26 -17.18 11.97
C ALA A 111 -5.25 -17.11 10.83
N TYR A 112 -3.94 -16.99 11.12
CA TYR A 112 -2.91 -16.96 10.09
C TYR A 112 -2.64 -18.32 9.47
N ARG A 113 -2.72 -19.40 10.26
CA ARG A 113 -2.66 -20.79 9.73
C ARG A 113 -3.82 -21.06 8.75
N ALA A 114 -5.03 -20.61 9.08
CA ALA A 114 -6.19 -20.76 8.19
C ALA A 114 -6.02 -20.02 6.85
N ARG A 115 -5.22 -18.95 6.82
CA ARG A 115 -4.85 -18.23 5.59
C ARG A 115 -3.68 -18.87 4.84
N GLY A 116 -3.05 -19.89 5.41
CA GLY A 116 -1.83 -20.49 4.87
C GLY A 116 -0.63 -19.53 4.91
N SER A 117 -0.64 -18.56 5.82
CA SER A 117 0.46 -17.61 6.00
C SER A 117 1.54 -18.19 6.88
N GLU A 118 2.80 -17.90 6.55
CA GLU A 118 3.93 -18.10 7.45
C GLU A 118 3.82 -17.14 8.64
N VAL A 119 4.17 -17.62 9.83
CA VAL A 119 4.31 -16.80 11.03
C VAL A 119 5.67 -17.04 11.63
N CYS A 120 6.50 -16.02 11.65
CA CYS A 120 7.83 -16.01 12.25
C CYS A 120 7.80 -15.22 13.56
N GLU A 121 8.41 -15.77 14.60
CA GLU A 121 8.56 -15.15 15.92
C GLU A 121 10.02 -14.84 16.19
N GLN A 122 10.34 -13.59 16.52
CA GLN A 122 11.62 -13.12 16.99
C GLN A 122 11.52 -12.71 18.46
N THR A 123 12.04 -13.53 19.38
CA THR A 123 12.07 -13.20 20.80
C THR A 123 13.11 -12.10 21.05
N LEU A 124 12.69 -11.02 21.71
CA LEU A 124 13.53 -9.84 21.94
C LEU A 124 14.39 -10.04 23.22
N ALA A 125 15.67 -9.70 23.13
CA ALA A 125 16.60 -9.77 24.24
C ALA A 125 16.49 -8.53 25.15
N LEU A 126 15.28 -8.26 25.65
CA LEU A 126 14.97 -7.17 26.57
C LEU A 126 15.25 -7.61 28.02
N ASP A 127 15.78 -6.71 28.84
CA ASP A 127 15.86 -6.92 30.30
C ASP A 127 14.46 -6.78 30.95
N SER A 128 14.35 -7.14 32.25
CA SER A 128 13.06 -7.10 32.97
C SER A 128 12.43 -5.70 32.99
N ALA A 129 13.24 -4.65 33.11
CA ALA A 129 12.77 -3.27 33.13
C ALA A 129 12.29 -2.82 31.75
N GLU A 130 12.98 -3.23 30.69
CA GLU A 130 12.62 -2.94 29.30
C GLU A 130 11.33 -3.67 28.91
N ARG A 131 11.19 -4.95 29.30
CA ARG A 131 9.94 -5.70 29.08
C ARG A 131 8.76 -5.04 29.78
N GLN A 132 8.94 -4.62 31.03
CA GLN A 132 7.87 -3.94 31.77
C GLN A 132 7.51 -2.61 31.12
N ARG A 133 8.49 -1.77 30.75
CA ARG A 133 8.25 -0.50 30.03
C ARG A 133 7.48 -0.71 28.72
N LEU A 134 7.83 -1.77 27.96
CA LEU A 134 7.15 -2.06 26.70
C LEU A 134 5.70 -2.50 26.96
N LEU A 135 5.46 -3.38 27.93
CA LEU A 135 4.11 -3.78 28.32
C LEU A 135 3.27 -2.58 28.78
N ASP A 136 3.80 -1.76 29.69
CA ASP A 136 3.09 -0.58 30.23
C ASP A 136 2.70 0.37 29.09
N ALA A 137 3.60 0.64 28.14
CA ALA A 137 3.34 1.47 26.99
C ALA A 137 2.30 0.85 26.04
N LEU A 138 2.30 -0.46 25.83
CA LEU A 138 1.30 -1.16 25.01
C LEU A 138 -0.09 -1.13 25.68
N VAL A 139 -0.15 -1.35 26.99
CA VAL A 139 -1.40 -1.28 27.76
C VAL A 139 -1.97 0.13 27.73
N GLU A 140 -1.14 1.15 27.99
CA GLU A 140 -1.54 2.56 27.91
C GLU A 140 -2.06 2.91 26.49
N ASN A 141 -1.36 2.44 25.45
CA ASN A 141 -1.79 2.69 24.08
C ASN A 141 -3.07 1.90 23.70
N ALA A 142 -3.39 0.82 24.39
CA ALA A 142 -4.60 0.03 24.17
C ALA A 142 -5.86 0.64 24.84
N LEU A 143 -5.70 1.64 25.70
CA LEU A 143 -6.84 2.34 26.33
C LEU A 143 -7.75 2.96 25.25
N PRO A 144 -9.07 3.01 25.45
CA PRO A 144 -10.03 3.52 24.46
C PRO A 144 -9.68 4.91 23.92
N GLU A 145 -9.15 5.79 24.75
CA GLU A 145 -8.73 7.15 24.43
C GLU A 145 -7.43 7.22 23.59
N ASN A 146 -6.55 6.21 23.70
CA ASN A 146 -5.22 6.21 23.09
C ASN A 146 -5.08 5.28 21.88
N ARG A 147 -5.94 4.25 21.79
CA ARG A 147 -5.76 3.17 20.81
C ARG A 147 -5.96 3.56 19.34
N THR A 148 -6.70 4.66 19.11
CA THR A 148 -7.04 5.10 17.75
C THR A 148 -5.99 6.04 17.21
N TYR A 149 -5.57 5.83 15.95
CA TYR A 149 -4.58 6.66 15.30
C TYR A 149 -4.87 6.84 13.80
N ARG A 150 -4.35 7.92 13.20
CA ARG A 150 -4.41 8.16 11.78
C ARG A 150 -3.39 7.27 11.07
N TYR A 151 -3.87 6.36 10.27
CA TYR A 151 -3.02 5.43 9.52
C TYR A 151 -2.27 6.16 8.41
N ASN A 152 -0.99 5.87 8.28
CA ASN A 152 -0.15 6.27 7.15
C ASN A 152 0.63 5.06 6.66
N PHE A 153 0.41 4.68 5.41
CA PHE A 153 0.97 3.45 4.86
C PHE A 153 2.49 3.37 4.96
N PHE A 154 3.21 4.48 4.72
CA PHE A 154 4.68 4.50 4.78
C PHE A 154 5.24 4.78 6.17
N PHE A 155 4.56 5.61 6.96
CA PHE A 155 5.20 6.19 8.14
C PHE A 155 4.51 5.83 9.47
N ASP A 156 3.27 5.34 9.45
CA ASP A 156 2.53 5.01 10.67
C ASP A 156 1.55 3.85 10.45
N ASN A 157 2.10 2.63 10.39
CA ASN A 157 1.37 1.41 10.07
C ASN A 157 1.59 0.28 11.08
N CYS A 158 1.12 -0.94 10.75
CA CYS A 158 1.22 -2.13 11.59
C CYS A 158 2.67 -2.61 11.85
N ALA A 159 3.66 -2.17 11.09
CA ALA A 159 5.06 -2.53 11.28
C ALA A 159 5.86 -1.37 11.91
N THR A 160 5.66 -0.14 11.47
CA THR A 160 6.39 1.01 12.00
C THR A 160 6.06 1.31 13.45
N ARG A 161 4.79 1.12 13.89
CA ARG A 161 4.39 1.33 15.29
C ARG A 161 5.04 0.34 16.24
N PRO A 162 5.00 -0.99 16.04
CA PRO A 162 5.77 -1.94 16.84
C PRO A 162 7.25 -1.59 16.95
N ALA A 163 7.88 -1.19 15.84
CA ALA A 163 9.28 -0.79 15.86
C ALA A 163 9.52 0.40 16.80
N VAL A 164 8.69 1.45 16.71
CA VAL A 164 8.78 2.64 17.59
C VAL A 164 8.57 2.26 19.06
N MET A 165 7.59 1.38 19.36
CA MET A 165 7.31 0.95 20.73
C MET A 165 8.51 0.20 21.33
N ILE A 166 9.12 -0.69 20.57
CA ILE A 166 10.31 -1.46 20.98
C ILE A 166 11.52 -0.52 21.15
N GLU A 167 11.77 0.37 20.19
CA GLU A 167 12.87 1.35 20.25
C GLU A 167 12.78 2.25 21.50
N ARG A 168 11.57 2.67 21.88
CA ARG A 168 11.34 3.50 23.09
C ARG A 168 11.49 2.73 24.40
N ALA A 169 11.25 1.42 24.37
CA ALA A 169 11.32 0.59 25.59
C ALA A 169 12.77 0.23 25.95
N VAL A 170 13.66 0.18 24.96
CA VAL A 170 15.08 -0.17 25.16
C VAL A 170 15.80 0.90 25.97
N ASN A 171 16.68 0.45 26.88
CA ASN A 171 17.60 1.32 27.62
C ASN A 171 18.85 1.58 26.78
N GLY A 172 18.80 2.66 26.00
CA GLY A 172 19.87 3.02 25.06
C GLY A 172 19.34 3.24 23.65
N SER A 173 20.00 2.67 22.65
CA SER A 173 19.61 2.79 21.24
C SER A 173 19.71 1.45 20.52
N ILE A 174 18.95 1.30 19.43
CA ILE A 174 19.06 0.14 18.56
C ILE A 174 19.90 0.53 17.35
N ALA A 175 20.99 -0.19 17.11
CA ALA A 175 21.83 -0.06 15.93
C ALA A 175 21.45 -1.16 14.93
N TYR A 176 21.03 -0.74 13.76
CA TYR A 176 20.68 -1.63 12.64
C TYR A 176 21.88 -1.77 11.70
N GLU A 177 22.00 -2.93 11.07
CA GLU A 177 23.01 -3.13 10.02
C GLU A 177 22.59 -2.37 8.75
N GLU A 178 23.51 -1.59 8.19
CA GLU A 178 23.27 -0.88 6.93
C GLU A 178 23.11 -1.88 5.77
N ARG A 179 22.11 -1.66 4.94
CA ARG A 179 21.94 -2.43 3.70
C ARG A 179 22.77 -1.80 2.59
N ARG A 180 23.35 -2.65 1.76
CA ARG A 180 24.12 -2.23 0.58
C ARG A 180 23.21 -1.83 -0.59
N GLU A 181 22.00 -2.38 -0.64
CA GLU A 181 21.04 -2.13 -1.72
C GLU A 181 20.29 -0.83 -1.47
N VAL A 182 20.25 0.00 -2.51
CA VAL A 182 19.47 1.24 -2.50
C VAL A 182 18.10 0.90 -3.07
N GLU A 183 17.08 0.88 -2.21
CA GLU A 183 15.69 0.62 -2.57
C GLU A 183 14.86 1.90 -2.51
N THR A 184 13.77 1.94 -3.26
CA THR A 184 12.77 3.01 -3.22
C THR A 184 11.46 2.48 -2.61
N PHE A 185 10.57 3.39 -2.21
CA PHE A 185 9.23 2.98 -1.74
C PHE A 185 8.47 2.21 -2.82
N ARG A 186 8.62 2.62 -4.09
CA ARG A 186 7.98 1.94 -5.22
C ARG A 186 8.52 0.54 -5.43
N ASP A 187 9.83 0.32 -5.29
CA ASP A 187 10.42 -1.02 -5.42
C ASP A 187 9.80 -1.98 -4.41
N LEU A 188 9.61 -1.54 -3.15
CA LEU A 188 9.01 -2.36 -2.12
C LEU A 188 7.51 -2.62 -2.38
N ILE A 189 6.75 -1.60 -2.81
CA ILE A 189 5.34 -1.76 -3.20
C ILE A 189 5.22 -2.77 -4.34
N ASN A 190 6.01 -2.58 -5.40
CA ASN A 190 5.97 -3.44 -6.59
C ASN A 190 6.47 -4.85 -6.28
N GLY A 191 7.44 -5.00 -5.37
CA GLY A 191 7.88 -6.29 -4.85
C GLY A 191 6.73 -7.08 -4.22
N CYS A 192 5.90 -6.42 -3.41
CA CYS A 192 4.73 -7.04 -2.76
C CYS A 192 3.59 -7.32 -3.75
N THR A 193 3.39 -6.47 -4.76
CA THR A 193 2.23 -6.57 -5.68
C THR A 193 2.53 -7.29 -7.00
N ARG A 194 3.78 -7.69 -7.26
CA ARG A 194 4.26 -8.25 -8.56
C ARG A 194 3.43 -9.44 -9.09
N ARG A 195 2.80 -10.22 -8.20
CA ARG A 195 1.93 -11.34 -8.57
C ARG A 195 0.53 -10.90 -8.98
N HIS A 196 0.20 -9.63 -8.75
CA HIS A 196 -1.07 -9.00 -9.09
C HIS A 196 -0.85 -7.82 -10.06
N PRO A 197 -0.57 -8.09 -11.35
CA PRO A 197 -0.14 -7.06 -12.31
C PRO A 197 -1.09 -5.87 -12.42
N TRP A 198 -2.41 -6.08 -12.27
CA TRP A 198 -3.42 -5.02 -12.27
C TRP A 198 -3.31 -4.12 -11.03
N LEU A 199 -2.97 -4.67 -9.88
CA LEU A 199 -2.74 -3.88 -8.68
C LEU A 199 -1.44 -3.09 -8.80
N THR A 200 -0.35 -3.73 -9.27
CA THR A 200 0.91 -3.04 -9.57
C THR A 200 0.69 -1.87 -10.54
N PHE A 201 -0.07 -2.11 -11.62
CA PHE A 201 -0.45 -1.05 -12.57
C PHE A 201 -1.20 0.10 -11.89
N GLY A 202 -2.17 -0.21 -11.02
CA GLY A 202 -2.91 0.79 -10.26
C GLY A 202 -2.03 1.59 -9.30
N CYS A 203 -1.13 0.93 -8.56
CA CYS A 203 -0.16 1.58 -7.68
C CYS A 203 0.78 2.50 -8.48
N ASP A 204 1.35 2.02 -9.58
CA ASP A 204 2.24 2.79 -10.44
C ASP A 204 1.53 4.02 -11.06
N LEU A 205 0.23 3.91 -11.31
CA LEU A 205 -0.56 5.01 -11.86
C LEU A 205 -0.72 6.16 -10.86
N VAL A 206 -1.01 5.83 -9.61
CA VAL A 206 -1.38 6.83 -8.59
C VAL A 206 -0.19 7.34 -7.80
N VAL A 207 0.83 6.52 -7.58
CA VAL A 207 2.04 6.90 -6.82
C VAL A 207 2.98 7.71 -7.71
N GLY A 208 3.34 8.90 -7.25
CA GLY A 208 4.19 9.85 -7.98
C GLY A 208 5.69 9.70 -7.71
N ALA A 209 6.47 10.62 -8.25
CA ALA A 209 7.93 10.66 -8.19
C ALA A 209 8.55 10.61 -6.77
N PRO A 210 7.92 11.14 -5.70
CA PRO A 210 8.51 11.04 -4.36
C PRO A 210 8.70 9.60 -3.85
N ALA A 211 7.97 8.62 -4.42
CA ALA A 211 8.16 7.22 -4.08
C ALA A 211 9.37 6.56 -4.75
N ASP A 212 9.97 7.23 -5.73
CA ASP A 212 11.14 6.74 -6.48
C ASP A 212 12.47 7.28 -5.93
N ARG A 213 12.44 8.04 -4.83
CA ARG A 213 13.66 8.45 -4.15
C ARG A 213 14.27 7.27 -3.37
N PRO A 214 15.61 7.22 -3.28
CA PRO A 214 16.28 6.33 -2.34
C PRO A 214 15.73 6.54 -0.92
N MET A 215 15.51 5.45 -0.19
CA MET A 215 15.04 5.50 1.18
C MET A 215 16.13 5.09 2.17
N HIS A 216 16.06 5.60 3.38
CA HIS A 216 16.87 5.12 4.49
C HIS A 216 16.33 3.81 5.03
N LEU A 217 17.19 3.00 5.62
CA LEU A 217 16.80 1.69 6.17
C LEU A 217 15.55 1.76 7.04
N ARG A 218 15.48 2.74 7.94
CA ARG A 218 14.33 2.93 8.86
C ARG A 218 13.01 3.18 8.12
N GLU A 219 13.07 3.82 6.95
CA GLU A 219 11.90 4.07 6.12
C GLU A 219 11.35 2.78 5.49
N SER A 220 12.18 1.72 5.31
CA SER A 220 11.74 0.44 4.77
C SER A 220 10.89 -0.38 5.75
N PHE A 221 10.84 0.00 7.02
CA PHE A 221 10.13 -0.73 8.08
C PHE A 221 8.59 -0.72 7.92
N PHE A 222 8.07 0.05 6.96
CA PHE A 222 6.66 -0.06 6.64
C PHE A 222 6.28 -1.42 6.04
N ILE A 223 7.26 -2.17 5.55
CA ILE A 223 7.10 -3.56 5.11
C ILE A 223 7.52 -4.50 6.25
N PRO A 224 6.60 -5.33 6.78
CA PRO A 224 6.85 -6.25 7.88
C PRO A 224 8.10 -7.11 7.73
N GLU A 225 8.32 -7.65 6.54
CA GLU A 225 9.50 -8.48 6.26
C GLU A 225 10.81 -7.69 6.36
N ARG A 226 10.84 -6.42 5.92
CA ARG A 226 12.00 -5.55 6.04
C ARG A 226 12.32 -5.21 7.50
N LEU A 227 11.27 -5.03 8.31
CA LEU A 227 11.44 -4.86 9.75
C LEU A 227 12.02 -6.11 10.39
N ARG A 228 11.48 -7.30 10.09
CA ARG A 228 11.97 -8.59 10.59
C ARG A 228 13.45 -8.80 10.27
N GLU A 229 13.84 -8.63 9.01
CA GLU A 229 15.23 -8.78 8.57
C GLU A 229 16.16 -7.78 9.27
N SER A 230 15.71 -6.54 9.46
CA SER A 230 16.52 -5.52 10.13
C SER A 230 16.69 -5.79 11.62
N PHE A 231 15.68 -6.39 12.27
CA PHE A 231 15.75 -6.78 13.68
C PHE A 231 16.70 -7.95 13.90
N ASP A 232 16.77 -8.89 12.96
CA ASP A 232 17.63 -10.08 13.05
C ASP A 232 19.12 -9.73 13.18
N GLY A 233 19.57 -8.69 12.44
CA GLY A 233 20.93 -8.16 12.51
C GLY A 233 21.17 -7.07 13.57
N ALA A 234 20.14 -6.61 14.29
CA ALA A 234 20.23 -5.42 15.12
C ALA A 234 20.90 -5.68 16.49
N TRP A 235 21.50 -4.61 17.02
CA TRP A 235 22.13 -4.57 18.33
C TRP A 235 21.52 -3.48 19.22
N ILE A 236 21.30 -3.81 20.48
CA ILE A 236 21.04 -2.82 21.52
C ILE A 236 22.39 -2.30 22.03
N ILE A 237 22.54 -0.98 22.01
CA ILE A 237 23.69 -0.26 22.57
C ILE A 237 23.20 0.46 23.82
N THR A 238 23.65 0.01 24.98
CA THR A 238 23.31 0.59 26.29
C THR A 238 24.07 1.88 26.55
N PRO A 239 23.64 2.74 27.48
CA PRO A 239 24.32 4.02 27.78
C PRO A 239 25.79 3.88 28.23
N ASP A 240 26.16 2.74 28.81
CA ASP A 240 27.55 2.43 29.19
C ASP A 240 28.42 1.94 28.01
N GLY A 241 27.85 1.84 26.80
CA GLY A 241 28.50 1.41 25.57
C GLY A 241 28.53 -0.11 25.37
N SER A 242 27.95 -0.90 26.28
CA SER A 242 27.83 -2.35 26.09
C SER A 242 26.85 -2.67 24.94
N LYS A 243 27.06 -3.85 24.30
CA LYS A 243 26.25 -4.28 23.14
C LYS A 243 25.68 -5.65 23.38
N ARG A 244 24.41 -5.84 23.05
CA ARG A 244 23.76 -7.14 22.99
C ARG A 244 22.87 -7.26 21.75
N ARG A 245 22.65 -8.47 21.28
CA ARG A 245 21.70 -8.67 20.16
C ARG A 245 20.31 -8.18 20.53
N LEU A 246 19.55 -7.61 19.58
CA LEU A 246 18.16 -7.25 19.78
C LEU A 246 17.28 -8.50 19.83
N VAL A 247 17.55 -9.48 18.98
CA VAL A 247 16.83 -10.76 18.89
C VAL A 247 17.67 -11.85 19.55
N SER A 248 17.08 -12.57 20.50
CA SER A 248 17.70 -13.69 21.19
C SER A 248 17.48 -15.02 20.48
N SER A 249 16.31 -15.19 19.85
CA SER A 249 15.96 -16.39 19.09
C SER A 249 14.91 -16.09 18.03
N THR A 250 14.96 -16.83 16.92
CA THR A 250 13.97 -16.77 15.85
C THR A 250 13.35 -18.16 15.68
N ARG A 251 12.01 -18.23 15.65
CA ARG A 251 11.25 -19.47 15.50
C ARG A 251 10.19 -19.34 14.41
N LEU A 252 10.04 -20.37 13.60
CA LEU A 252 8.93 -20.50 12.66
C LEU A 252 7.75 -21.18 13.37
N LEU A 253 6.66 -20.45 13.53
CA LEU A 253 5.44 -20.92 14.22
C LEU A 253 4.43 -21.55 13.27
N SER A 254 4.44 -21.15 12.03
CA SER A 254 3.61 -21.66 10.94
C SER A 254 4.35 -21.54 9.62
N GLU A 255 4.38 -22.61 8.86
CA GLU A 255 4.91 -22.61 7.50
C GLU A 255 3.87 -22.04 6.51
N ARG A 256 4.35 -21.50 5.40
CA ARG A 256 3.48 -21.05 4.31
C ARG A 256 2.90 -22.26 3.58
N THR A 257 1.58 -22.37 3.56
CA THR A 257 0.86 -23.40 2.83
C THR A 257 -0.02 -22.85 1.71
N ALA A 258 -0.22 -21.54 1.65
CA ALA A 258 -0.97 -20.90 0.58
C ALA A 258 -0.26 -21.11 -0.77
N PRO A 259 -1.02 -21.55 -1.83
CA PRO A 259 -0.43 -21.73 -3.14
C PRO A 259 0.08 -20.42 -3.72
N GLU A 260 1.11 -20.51 -4.57
CA GLU A 260 1.56 -19.35 -5.32
C GLU A 260 0.56 -18.99 -6.41
N ILE A 261 0.14 -17.71 -6.42
CA ILE A 261 -0.67 -17.20 -7.53
C ILE A 261 0.21 -17.05 -8.78
N VAL A 262 -0.26 -17.61 -9.88
CA VAL A 262 0.28 -17.40 -11.21
C VAL A 262 -0.52 -16.25 -11.85
N PRO A 263 0.14 -15.16 -12.29
CA PRO A 263 -0.57 -14.07 -12.94
C PRO A 263 -1.34 -14.52 -14.17
N ASP A 264 -2.54 -13.97 -14.37
CA ASP A 264 -3.35 -14.20 -15.56
C ASP A 264 -2.63 -13.72 -16.83
N PHE A 265 -2.96 -14.36 -17.97
CA PHE A 265 -2.44 -13.94 -19.28
C PHE A 265 -2.84 -12.50 -19.62
N PHE A 266 -4.06 -12.07 -19.25
CA PHE A 266 -4.55 -10.71 -19.51
C PHE A 266 -3.97 -9.69 -18.51
N THR A 267 -2.67 -9.51 -18.57
CA THR A 267 -1.99 -8.45 -17.79
C THR A 267 -2.32 -7.05 -18.35
N PRO A 268 -2.10 -5.96 -17.58
CA PRO A 268 -2.27 -4.59 -18.06
C PRO A 268 -1.50 -4.31 -19.36
N LEU A 269 -0.28 -4.83 -19.48
CA LEU A 269 0.54 -4.67 -20.68
C LEU A 269 -0.10 -5.35 -21.89
N VAL A 270 -0.54 -6.60 -21.76
CA VAL A 270 -1.20 -7.34 -22.84
C VAL A 270 -2.48 -6.62 -23.26
N CYS A 271 -3.33 -6.23 -22.30
CA CYS A 271 -4.58 -5.52 -22.58
C CYS A 271 -4.35 -4.16 -23.24
N SER A 272 -3.36 -3.40 -22.79
CA SER A 272 -3.04 -2.09 -23.38
C SER A 272 -2.44 -2.20 -24.80
N LEU A 273 -1.64 -3.23 -25.06
CA LEU A 273 -1.13 -3.55 -26.40
C LEU A 273 -2.26 -3.95 -27.34
N LEU A 274 -3.16 -4.83 -26.91
CA LEU A 274 -4.32 -5.22 -27.70
C LEU A 274 -5.22 -4.01 -28.03
N LEU A 275 -5.48 -3.15 -27.04
CA LEU A 275 -6.22 -1.90 -27.25
C LEU A 275 -5.52 -1.01 -28.30
N PHE A 276 -4.21 -0.81 -28.17
CA PHE A 276 -3.43 -0.04 -29.13
C PHE A 276 -3.53 -0.60 -30.54
N ILE A 277 -3.34 -1.91 -30.71
CA ILE A 277 -3.44 -2.58 -32.02
C ILE A 277 -4.82 -2.38 -32.64
N VAL A 278 -5.89 -2.63 -31.87
CA VAL A 278 -7.27 -2.44 -32.36
C VAL A 278 -7.51 -0.98 -32.77
N VAL A 279 -7.10 -0.02 -31.95
CA VAL A 279 -7.28 1.40 -32.25
C VAL A 279 -6.44 1.84 -33.43
N ALA A 280 -5.22 1.33 -33.59
CA ALA A 280 -4.37 1.62 -34.75
C ALA A 280 -4.99 1.08 -36.05
N LEU A 281 -5.51 -0.16 -36.04
CA LEU A 281 -6.22 -0.75 -37.18
C LEU A 281 -7.48 0.02 -37.54
N LEU A 282 -8.31 0.38 -36.53
CA LEU A 282 -9.50 1.22 -36.77
C LEU A 282 -9.12 2.59 -37.35
N THR A 283 -8.03 3.18 -36.89
CA THR A 283 -7.52 4.45 -37.41
C THR A 283 -7.03 4.30 -38.87
N LEU A 284 -6.37 3.20 -39.21
CA LEU A 284 -5.97 2.89 -40.57
C LEU A 284 -7.20 2.73 -41.50
N ILE A 285 -8.23 2.03 -41.06
CA ILE A 285 -9.49 1.87 -41.78
C ILE A 285 -10.16 3.25 -41.97
N GLU A 286 -10.19 4.08 -40.92
CA GLU A 286 -10.70 5.45 -40.99
C GLU A 286 -9.97 6.30 -42.03
N VAL A 287 -8.63 6.18 -42.12
CA VAL A 287 -7.81 6.87 -43.12
C VAL A 287 -8.13 6.38 -44.56
N ARG A 288 -8.16 5.05 -44.75
CA ARG A 288 -8.38 4.44 -46.07
C ARG A 288 -9.78 4.67 -46.61
N ARG A 289 -10.81 4.68 -45.71
CA ARG A 289 -12.21 4.86 -46.08
C ARG A 289 -12.67 6.32 -46.03
N GLU A 290 -11.77 7.26 -45.73
CA GLU A 290 -12.10 8.68 -45.48
C GLU A 290 -13.25 8.87 -44.43
N ALA A 291 -13.43 7.90 -43.57
CA ALA A 291 -14.46 7.86 -42.55
C ALA A 291 -14.09 8.69 -41.30
N SER A 292 -14.98 8.73 -40.32
CA SER A 292 -14.77 9.42 -39.04
C SER A 292 -15.35 8.62 -37.89
N PHE A 293 -14.50 8.08 -37.06
CA PHE A 293 -14.88 7.33 -35.87
C PHE A 293 -14.88 8.22 -34.62
N ARG A 294 -15.68 9.30 -34.63
CA ARG A 294 -15.77 10.25 -33.51
C ARG A 294 -16.22 9.60 -32.18
N TRP A 295 -17.02 8.53 -32.27
CA TRP A 295 -17.44 7.77 -31.11
C TRP A 295 -16.23 7.10 -30.41
N LEU A 296 -15.24 6.64 -31.17
CA LEU A 296 -14.03 6.03 -30.65
C LEU A 296 -13.19 7.08 -29.89
N ASP A 297 -13.02 8.27 -30.49
CA ASP A 297 -12.35 9.40 -29.82
C ASP A 297 -13.07 9.76 -28.52
N PHE A 298 -14.40 9.94 -28.59
CA PHE A 298 -15.21 10.23 -27.40
C PHE A 298 -14.97 9.19 -26.29
N LEU A 299 -15.11 7.90 -26.61
CA LEU A 299 -14.99 6.83 -25.62
C LEU A 299 -13.59 6.79 -24.96
N LEU A 300 -12.53 6.85 -25.78
CA LEU A 300 -11.16 6.78 -25.31
C LEU A 300 -10.82 7.97 -24.38
N PHE A 301 -11.12 9.18 -24.81
CA PHE A 301 -10.82 10.38 -24.03
C PHE A 301 -11.76 10.55 -22.85
N PHE A 302 -13.00 10.05 -22.92
CA PHE A 302 -13.90 10.02 -21.77
C PHE A 302 -13.39 9.09 -20.66
N VAL A 303 -13.00 7.88 -21.00
CA VAL A 303 -12.43 6.91 -20.04
C VAL A 303 -11.11 7.44 -19.46
N ALA A 304 -10.22 7.99 -20.30
CA ALA A 304 -8.98 8.62 -19.83
C ALA A 304 -9.26 9.81 -18.90
N GLY A 305 -10.30 10.60 -19.18
CA GLY A 305 -10.71 11.70 -18.34
C GLY A 305 -11.28 11.27 -16.98
N LEU A 306 -12.06 10.19 -16.94
CA LEU A 306 -12.52 9.62 -15.67
C LEU A 306 -11.34 9.12 -14.82
N ALA A 307 -10.41 8.39 -15.42
CA ALA A 307 -9.19 7.96 -14.74
C ALA A 307 -8.36 9.17 -14.28
N GLY A 308 -8.26 10.22 -15.09
CA GLY A 308 -7.63 11.48 -14.72
C GLY A 308 -8.30 12.19 -13.54
N CYS A 309 -9.63 12.09 -13.40
CA CYS A 309 -10.35 12.63 -12.23
C CYS A 309 -9.99 11.87 -10.95
N VAL A 310 -9.89 10.53 -11.01
CA VAL A 310 -9.46 9.72 -9.87
C VAL A 310 -8.03 10.10 -9.47
N LEU A 311 -7.14 10.22 -10.44
CA LEU A 311 -5.75 10.62 -10.20
C LEU A 311 -5.67 12.04 -9.58
N ALA A 312 -6.45 13.00 -10.10
CA ALA A 312 -6.54 14.35 -9.55
C ALA A 312 -7.06 14.36 -8.12
N PHE A 313 -8.08 13.54 -7.84
CA PHE A 313 -8.60 13.41 -6.48
C PHE A 313 -7.53 12.91 -5.51
N LEU A 314 -6.80 11.84 -5.87
CA LEU A 314 -5.75 11.28 -5.03
C LEU A 314 -4.56 12.23 -4.87
N ALA A 315 -4.20 12.99 -5.91
CA ALA A 315 -3.07 13.91 -5.88
C ALA A 315 -3.33 15.20 -5.08
N PHE A 316 -4.56 15.74 -5.13
CA PHE A 316 -4.85 17.10 -4.61
C PHE A 316 -5.80 17.10 -3.42
N PHE A 317 -6.58 16.05 -3.20
CA PHE A 317 -7.59 15.98 -2.15
C PHE A 317 -7.34 14.86 -1.14
N SER A 318 -6.33 14.00 -1.35
CA SER A 318 -5.94 13.00 -0.37
C SER A 318 -4.68 13.41 0.38
N VAL A 319 -4.53 12.85 1.58
CA VAL A 319 -3.33 13.02 2.42
C VAL A 319 -2.41 11.79 2.34
N HIS A 320 -2.64 10.90 1.39
CA HIS A 320 -1.72 9.78 1.13
C HIS A 320 -0.33 10.29 0.74
N PRO A 321 0.73 9.72 1.29
CA PRO A 321 2.08 10.13 0.95
C PRO A 321 2.42 9.79 -0.51
N ALA A 322 3.32 10.59 -1.09
CA ALA A 322 3.91 10.36 -2.41
C ALA A 322 2.95 10.35 -3.62
N MET A 323 1.73 10.92 -3.52
CA MET A 323 0.81 11.02 -4.66
C MET A 323 1.19 12.16 -5.62
N TRP A 324 1.89 13.19 -5.14
CA TRP A 324 2.29 14.37 -5.90
C TRP A 324 3.74 14.77 -5.59
N PRO A 325 4.55 15.25 -6.57
CA PRO A 325 4.26 15.36 -8.01
C PRO A 325 4.20 14.00 -8.73
N ASN A 326 3.34 13.91 -9.77
CA ASN A 326 3.16 12.71 -10.56
C ASN A 326 3.12 13.04 -12.06
N VAL A 327 4.12 12.57 -12.81
CA VAL A 327 4.28 12.83 -14.25
C VAL A 327 3.15 12.21 -15.09
N THR A 328 2.44 11.22 -14.55
CA THR A 328 1.26 10.62 -15.18
C THR A 328 0.20 11.67 -15.56
N PHE A 329 0.15 12.80 -14.83
CA PHE A 329 -0.72 13.93 -15.16
C PHE A 329 -0.47 14.57 -16.53
N LEU A 330 0.70 14.42 -17.13
CA LEU A 330 0.96 14.94 -18.47
C LEU A 330 0.08 14.29 -19.54
N TRP A 331 -0.31 13.04 -19.32
CA TRP A 331 -1.06 12.28 -20.31
C TRP A 331 -2.41 11.74 -19.78
N LEU A 332 -2.66 11.78 -18.47
CA LEU A 332 -3.89 11.31 -17.86
C LEU A 332 -4.42 12.37 -16.87
N HIS A 333 -5.35 13.20 -17.34
CA HIS A 333 -5.84 14.35 -16.59
C HIS A 333 -7.36 14.61 -16.83
N PRO A 334 -8.07 15.31 -15.93
CA PRO A 334 -9.52 15.57 -16.04
C PRO A 334 -9.94 16.31 -17.30
N LEU A 335 -9.04 17.11 -17.91
CA LEU A 335 -9.35 17.89 -19.11
C LEU A 335 -9.74 17.01 -20.31
N HIS A 336 -9.43 15.71 -20.27
CA HIS A 336 -9.90 14.76 -21.27
C HIS A 336 -11.45 14.65 -21.30
N LEU A 337 -12.14 14.86 -20.19
CA LEU A 337 -13.62 14.93 -20.17
C LEU A 337 -14.13 16.11 -20.98
N ILE A 338 -13.50 17.28 -20.82
CA ILE A 338 -13.84 18.48 -21.60
C ILE A 338 -13.60 18.21 -23.09
N GLY A 339 -12.45 17.60 -23.41
CA GLY A 339 -12.12 17.17 -24.77
C GLY A 339 -13.17 16.23 -25.36
N ALA A 340 -13.55 15.20 -24.62
CA ALA A 340 -14.58 14.24 -25.04
C ALA A 340 -15.93 14.93 -25.33
N VAL A 341 -16.40 15.80 -24.45
CA VAL A 341 -17.64 16.56 -24.66
C VAL A 341 -17.53 17.48 -25.89
N CYS A 342 -16.40 18.19 -26.04
CA CYS A 342 -16.18 19.05 -27.20
C CYS A 342 -16.18 18.28 -28.53
N MET A 343 -15.71 17.03 -28.55
CA MET A 343 -15.78 16.15 -29.73
C MET A 343 -17.22 15.74 -30.07
N ALA A 344 -18.08 15.59 -29.07
CA ALA A 344 -19.47 15.26 -29.30
C ALA A 344 -20.28 16.48 -29.87
N VAL A 345 -19.91 17.71 -29.50
CA VAL A 345 -20.64 18.93 -29.86
C VAL A 345 -20.09 19.55 -31.16
N LYS A 346 -20.91 19.63 -32.19
CA LYS A 346 -20.51 20.17 -33.52
C LYS A 346 -19.99 21.62 -33.49
N ARG A 347 -20.45 22.45 -32.53
CA ARG A 347 -20.05 23.87 -32.42
C ARG A 347 -18.63 24.04 -31.85
N CYS A 348 -18.09 23.03 -31.15
CA CYS A 348 -16.77 23.11 -30.46
C CYS A 348 -15.58 22.73 -31.32
N LYS A 349 -15.68 22.78 -32.67
CA LYS A 349 -14.60 22.32 -33.57
C LYS A 349 -13.24 22.98 -33.33
N ARG A 350 -13.22 24.32 -33.06
CA ARG A 350 -11.96 25.04 -32.78
C ARG A 350 -11.34 24.59 -31.46
N LEU A 351 -12.17 24.45 -30.41
CA LEU A 351 -11.73 24.00 -29.09
C LEU A 351 -11.21 22.56 -29.14
N SER A 352 -11.92 21.66 -29.83
CA SER A 352 -11.45 20.28 -30.04
C SER A 352 -10.09 20.24 -30.76
N TYR A 353 -9.83 21.14 -31.72
CA TYR A 353 -8.55 21.20 -32.39
C TYR A 353 -7.42 21.62 -31.45
N VAL A 354 -7.62 22.69 -30.69
CA VAL A 354 -6.65 23.16 -29.69
C VAL A 354 -6.40 22.09 -28.65
N TYR A 355 -7.47 21.45 -28.16
CA TYR A 355 -7.37 20.34 -27.22
C TYR A 355 -6.48 19.20 -27.76
N HIS A 356 -6.74 18.70 -28.97
CA HIS A 356 -5.92 17.62 -29.55
C HIS A 356 -4.48 18.06 -29.82
N LEU A 357 -4.25 19.32 -30.17
CA LEU A 357 -2.90 19.85 -30.35
C LEU A 357 -2.13 19.85 -29.02
N LEU A 358 -2.73 20.35 -27.94
CA LEU A 358 -2.13 20.35 -26.62
C LEU A 358 -1.95 18.94 -26.07
N THR A 359 -2.93 18.06 -26.25
CA THR A 359 -2.82 16.65 -25.84
C THR A 359 -1.71 15.93 -26.60
N PHE A 360 -1.59 16.14 -27.90
CA PHE A 360 -0.50 15.56 -28.70
C PHE A 360 0.87 16.02 -28.22
N ALA A 361 1.03 17.31 -27.97
CA ALA A 361 2.28 17.86 -27.43
C ALA A 361 2.57 17.34 -26.02
N ALA A 362 1.56 17.25 -25.14
CA ALA A 362 1.70 16.71 -23.79
C ALA A 362 2.09 15.22 -23.77
N LEU A 363 1.52 14.42 -24.68
CA LEU A 363 1.88 13.01 -24.84
C LEU A 363 3.31 12.83 -25.33
N LEU A 364 3.80 13.67 -26.25
CA LEU A 364 5.22 13.69 -26.67
C LEU A 364 6.11 14.09 -25.50
N ALA A 365 5.74 15.14 -24.76
CA ALA A 365 6.48 15.59 -23.59
C ALA A 365 6.51 14.51 -22.49
N ALA A 366 5.41 13.79 -22.29
CA ALA A 366 5.36 12.67 -21.37
C ALA A 366 6.30 11.52 -21.80
N GLY A 367 6.34 11.20 -23.12
CA GLY A 367 7.27 10.22 -23.66
C GLY A 367 8.75 10.60 -23.45
N VAL A 368 9.09 11.89 -23.61
CA VAL A 368 10.44 12.41 -23.31
C VAL A 368 10.68 12.42 -21.79
N GLY A 369 9.70 12.86 -21.03
CA GLY A 369 9.75 12.89 -19.55
C GLY A 369 10.03 11.52 -18.93
N TYR A 370 9.59 10.46 -19.60
CA TYR A 370 9.86 9.07 -19.24
C TYR A 370 11.35 8.73 -19.11
N VAL A 371 12.19 9.41 -19.86
CA VAL A 371 13.65 9.18 -19.86
C VAL A 371 14.38 10.12 -18.91
N ILE A 372 13.80 11.29 -18.64
CA ILE A 372 14.48 12.38 -17.93
C ILE A 372 14.07 12.45 -16.45
N VAL A 373 12.80 12.17 -16.15
CA VAL A 373 12.26 12.33 -14.79
C VAL A 373 12.54 11.06 -13.97
N PRO A 374 13.01 11.18 -12.73
CA PRO A 374 13.24 10.06 -11.84
C PRO A 374 11.91 9.53 -11.26
N GLN A 375 10.98 9.15 -12.11
CA GLN A 375 9.76 8.44 -11.76
C GLN A 375 9.70 7.16 -12.56
N HIS A 376 9.56 6.02 -11.87
CA HIS A 376 9.35 4.73 -12.52
C HIS A 376 7.95 4.68 -13.13
N PHE A 377 7.85 4.09 -14.32
CA PHE A 377 6.60 3.98 -15.04
C PHE A 377 6.29 2.53 -15.41
N ASN A 378 5.03 2.15 -15.28
CA ASN A 378 4.58 0.84 -15.72
C ASN A 378 4.62 0.72 -17.24
N ALA A 379 5.16 -0.39 -17.75
CA ALA A 379 5.28 -0.62 -19.19
C ALA A 379 3.94 -0.53 -19.96
N ALA A 380 2.82 -0.82 -19.27
CA ALA A 380 1.48 -0.74 -19.85
C ALA A 380 1.03 0.72 -20.18
N PHE A 381 1.69 1.74 -19.62
CA PHE A 381 1.36 3.13 -19.94
C PHE A 381 1.74 3.52 -21.36
N PHE A 382 2.81 2.93 -21.93
CA PHE A 382 3.26 3.25 -23.30
C PHE A 382 2.19 2.97 -24.35
N PRO A 383 1.60 1.76 -24.45
CA PRO A 383 0.56 1.50 -25.43
C PRO A 383 -0.68 2.37 -25.23
N LEU A 384 -1.02 2.73 -23.97
CA LEU A 384 -2.12 3.65 -23.68
C LEU A 384 -1.83 5.07 -24.18
N MET A 385 -0.63 5.59 -23.92
CA MET A 385 -0.18 6.88 -24.44
C MET A 385 -0.15 6.91 -25.96
N LEU A 386 0.38 5.84 -26.61
CA LEU A 386 0.40 5.70 -28.07
C LEU A 386 -1.03 5.67 -28.65
N THR A 387 -1.96 5.02 -27.97
CA THR A 387 -3.38 5.01 -28.36
C THR A 387 -3.95 6.43 -28.43
N LEU A 388 -3.76 7.23 -27.40
CA LEU A 388 -4.23 8.62 -27.36
C LEU A 388 -3.46 9.50 -28.35
N LEU A 389 -2.15 9.27 -28.53
CA LEU A 389 -1.29 9.99 -29.46
C LEU A 389 -1.75 9.80 -30.93
N VAL A 390 -1.97 8.54 -31.35
CA VAL A 390 -2.44 8.20 -32.70
C VAL A 390 -3.81 8.85 -32.97
N ARG A 391 -4.72 8.81 -31.99
CA ARG A 391 -6.05 9.43 -32.14
C ARG A 391 -5.98 10.96 -32.21
N SER A 392 -5.16 11.60 -31.36
CA SER A 392 -4.94 13.05 -31.42
C SER A 392 -4.29 13.45 -32.75
N GLY A 393 -3.26 12.72 -33.21
CA GLY A 393 -2.62 12.96 -34.50
C GLY A 393 -3.58 12.82 -35.67
N ARG A 394 -4.44 11.78 -35.67
CA ARG A 394 -5.48 11.59 -36.68
C ARG A 394 -6.48 12.77 -36.73
N TYR A 395 -6.91 13.26 -35.57
CA TYR A 395 -7.80 14.41 -35.53
C TYR A 395 -7.17 15.66 -36.15
N LEU A 396 -5.90 15.93 -35.87
CA LEU A 396 -5.16 17.08 -36.39
C LEU A 396 -4.94 17.01 -37.90
N THR A 397 -4.57 15.84 -38.44
CA THR A 397 -4.30 15.64 -39.87
C THR A 397 -5.56 15.72 -40.70
N ARG A 398 -6.69 15.21 -40.20
CA ARG A 398 -7.97 15.26 -40.90
C ARG A 398 -8.46 16.67 -41.16
N ARG A 399 -8.24 17.59 -40.24
CA ARG A 399 -8.72 18.99 -40.36
C ARG A 399 -7.89 19.81 -41.36
N LYS A 400 -6.62 19.45 -41.61
CA LYS A 400 -5.82 20.11 -42.65
C LYS A 400 -6.38 19.89 -44.05
N LYS A 401 -6.90 18.68 -44.38
CA LYS A 401 -7.54 18.37 -45.68
C LYS A 401 -8.78 19.25 -45.93
N ILE A 402 -9.57 19.55 -44.88
CA ILE A 402 -10.79 20.36 -44.98
C ILE A 402 -10.53 21.87 -45.15
N ARG A 403 -9.32 22.36 -44.87
CA ARG A 403 -8.96 23.79 -44.99
C ARG A 403 -8.34 24.15 -46.36
N PHE A 404 -8.01 23.16 -47.18
CA PHE A 404 -7.39 23.35 -48.49
C PHE A 404 -8.35 23.00 -49.65
N GLU A 405 -9.60 22.60 -49.31
CA GLU A 405 -10.78 22.55 -50.19
C GLU A 405 -11.70 23.72 -49.89
#